data_4f46b40da2805f2c422e469f201633b0
#
_entry.id   4f46b40da2805f2c422e469f201633b0
#
_cell.length_a   1.000
_cell.length_b   1.000
_cell.length_c   1.000
_cell.angle_alpha   90.00
_cell.angle_beta   90.00
_cell.angle_gamma   90.00
#
_symmetry.space_group_name_H-M   'P 1'
#
loop_
_entity.id
_entity.type
_entity.pdbx_description
1 polymer ?
#
loop_
_entity_poly.entity_id
_entity_poly.type
_entity_poly.pdbx_seq_one_letter_code
_entity_poly.pdbx_strand_id
1 'polypeptide(L)'
;MIFNKNLNILVAILFFVGCDVENKNEDSTIYISDPQFNFHQDVNKLYFSAMVLPQVDGKILDNVIVEWFGTNQENVPDSLILKDGGVNGDIIAGDDIYTLKFQNDSSIISNTLGDDSGSVYINILAVYVGQTEQRSASFKIGNIIPRILSIASPDTIIRPSGATLSLHLVSATVFDADGLDDIKWVGFTSYHVEGDSMMNKGNYIYLYDDGSENIIYLPDITSGDITSGDGTYSFKIPVFGSGNEDPEYQTKAGTFRWEFVTQDKEDEYSLTATHEVIIQ
;
A
#
# COMPACT_ATOMS: atom_id res chain seq x y z
N MET A 1 -7.26 -2.91 -94.26
CA MET A 1 -5.91 -3.42 -93.96
C MET A 1 -5.93 -4.10 -92.63
N ILE A 2 -5.99 -5.40 -92.59
CA ILE A 2 -6.38 -6.25 -91.51
C ILE A 2 -5.09 -6.85 -91.00
N PHE A 3 -4.78 -6.69 -89.67
CA PHE A 3 -3.76 -7.47 -89.01
C PHE A 3 -4.37 -8.26 -87.87
N ASN A 4 -4.40 -9.56 -88.07
CA ASN A 4 -4.77 -10.58 -87.16
C ASN A 4 -3.54 -10.87 -86.32
N LYS A 5 -3.65 -10.79 -84.97
CA LYS A 5 -2.62 -11.29 -83.99
C LYS A 5 -3.24 -12.37 -83.16
N ASN A 6 -2.80 -13.58 -83.46
CA ASN A 6 -3.07 -14.74 -82.63
C ASN A 6 -2.38 -14.60 -81.28
N LEU A 7 -3.15 -14.65 -80.19
CA LEU A 7 -2.66 -14.68 -78.81
C LEU A 7 -2.68 -16.15 -78.37
N ASN A 8 -1.49 -16.76 -78.24
CA ASN A 8 -1.34 -18.06 -77.60
C ASN A 8 -1.41 -17.93 -76.11
N ILE A 9 -2.47 -18.43 -75.50
CA ILE A 9 -2.59 -18.52 -74.06
C ILE A 9 -1.92 -19.83 -73.59
N LEU A 10 -0.77 -19.70 -72.93
CA LEU A 10 -0.06 -20.77 -72.28
C LEU A 10 -0.74 -20.98 -70.82
N VAL A 11 -1.54 -22.04 -70.71
CA VAL A 11 -2.10 -22.40 -69.42
C VAL A 11 -1.04 -23.17 -68.62
N ALA A 12 -0.45 -22.52 -67.62
CA ALA A 12 0.42 -23.19 -66.66
C ALA A 12 -0.46 -23.79 -65.55
N ILE A 13 -0.55 -25.13 -65.54
CA ILE A 13 -1.21 -25.87 -64.47
C ILE A 13 -0.17 -25.95 -63.30
N LEU A 14 -0.40 -25.12 -62.25
CA LEU A 14 0.30 -25.22 -60.98
C LEU A 14 -0.33 -26.35 -60.16
N PHE A 15 0.40 -27.46 -60.01
CA PHE A 15 0.09 -28.47 -58.99
C PHE A 15 0.49 -27.88 -57.63
N PHE A 16 -0.51 -27.47 -56.82
CA PHE A 16 -0.31 -27.27 -55.40
C PHE A 16 -0.22 -28.65 -54.76
N VAL A 17 0.98 -29.10 -54.40
CA VAL A 17 1.21 -30.12 -53.42
C VAL A 17 0.85 -29.50 -52.10
N GLY A 18 -0.34 -29.75 -51.57
CA GLY A 18 -0.72 -29.40 -50.21
C GLY A 18 0.15 -30.23 -49.28
N CYS A 19 1.14 -29.60 -48.64
CA CYS A 19 1.68 -30.11 -47.41
C CYS A 19 0.60 -29.87 -46.37
N ASP A 20 -0.10 -30.92 -45.95
CA ASP A 20 -0.85 -30.95 -44.72
C ASP A 20 0.18 -30.74 -43.60
N VAL A 21 0.34 -29.47 -43.20
CA VAL A 21 0.92 -29.19 -41.89
C VAL A 21 -0.17 -29.63 -40.88
N GLU A 22 -0.05 -30.84 -40.37
CA GLU A 22 -0.73 -31.22 -39.14
C GLU A 22 -0.27 -30.16 -38.10
N ASN A 23 -1.13 -29.17 -37.87
CA ASN A 23 -1.12 -28.39 -36.66
C ASN A 23 -1.45 -29.38 -35.52
N LYS A 24 -0.44 -30.08 -35.02
CA LYS A 24 -0.49 -30.58 -33.65
C LYS A 24 -0.59 -29.33 -32.79
N ASN A 25 -1.80 -28.94 -32.44
CA ASN A 25 -2.02 -28.24 -31.19
C ASN A 25 -1.49 -29.22 -30.13
N GLU A 26 -0.23 -29.03 -29.75
CA GLU A 26 0.24 -29.56 -28.49
C GLU A 26 -0.60 -28.82 -27.45
N ASP A 27 -1.63 -29.49 -26.94
CA ASP A 27 -2.33 -29.09 -25.72
C ASP A 27 -1.27 -29.09 -24.64
N SER A 28 -0.57 -27.95 -24.48
CA SER A 28 0.46 -27.83 -23.44
C SER A 28 -0.25 -27.91 -22.11
N THR A 29 -0.07 -29.03 -21.43
CA THR A 29 -0.60 -29.21 -20.08
C THR A 29 -0.11 -28.07 -19.20
N ILE A 30 -1.04 -27.30 -18.64
CA ILE A 30 -0.71 -26.21 -17.73
C ILE A 30 -0.57 -26.80 -16.33
N TYR A 31 0.68 -26.97 -15.87
CA TYR A 31 1.00 -27.55 -14.56
C TYR A 31 0.68 -26.60 -13.40
N ILE A 32 0.91 -25.30 -13.60
CA ILE A 32 0.72 -24.24 -12.62
C ILE A 32 -0.18 -23.18 -13.25
N SER A 33 -1.29 -22.86 -12.61
CA SER A 33 -2.22 -21.83 -13.06
C SER A 33 -2.52 -20.85 -11.93
N ASP A 34 -3.06 -19.70 -12.29
CA ASP A 34 -3.60 -18.68 -11.41
C ASP A 34 -2.68 -18.28 -10.21
N PRO A 35 -1.40 -17.93 -10.44
CA PRO A 35 -0.57 -17.43 -9.37
C PRO A 35 -1.14 -16.13 -8.82
N GLN A 36 -1.23 -16.02 -7.49
CA GLN A 36 -1.74 -14.83 -6.78
C GLN A 36 -0.72 -14.35 -5.75
N PHE A 37 -0.73 -13.05 -5.54
CA PHE A 37 0.01 -12.38 -4.48
C PHE A 37 -0.86 -11.30 -3.84
N ASN A 38 -0.75 -11.14 -2.52
CA ASN A 38 -1.36 -10.02 -1.79
C ASN A 38 -0.47 -9.61 -0.63
N PHE A 39 -0.32 -8.31 -0.41
CA PHE A 39 0.30 -7.72 0.77
C PHE A 39 -0.80 -7.14 1.67
N HIS A 40 -1.08 -7.82 2.79
CA HIS A 40 -2.02 -7.36 3.81
C HIS A 40 -1.30 -6.38 4.75
N GLN A 41 -1.31 -5.11 4.40
CA GLN A 41 -0.56 -4.04 5.06
C GLN A 41 -0.98 -3.85 6.52
N ASP A 42 -2.27 -3.92 6.82
CA ASP A 42 -2.89 -3.75 8.14
C ASP A 42 -2.33 -4.71 9.21
N VAL A 43 -1.94 -5.92 8.79
CA VAL A 43 -1.36 -6.95 9.65
C VAL A 43 0.07 -7.32 9.26
N ASN A 44 0.67 -6.61 8.32
CA ASN A 44 2.01 -6.81 7.77
C ASN A 44 2.28 -8.26 7.35
N LYS A 45 1.38 -8.86 6.53
CA LYS A 45 1.50 -10.24 6.07
C LYS A 45 1.52 -10.34 4.56
N LEU A 46 2.35 -11.24 4.06
CA LEU A 46 2.37 -11.65 2.65
C LEU A 46 1.49 -12.90 2.48
N TYR A 47 0.77 -12.93 1.36
CA TYR A 47 -0.03 -14.06 0.92
C TYR A 47 0.37 -14.46 -0.49
N PHE A 48 0.57 -15.76 -0.70
CA PHE A 48 0.84 -16.36 -2.00
C PHE A 48 -0.11 -17.51 -2.24
N SER A 49 -0.56 -17.69 -3.48
CA SER A 49 -1.28 -18.89 -3.88
C SER A 49 -1.05 -19.23 -5.35
N ALA A 50 -1.23 -20.50 -5.68
CA ALA A 50 -1.31 -20.99 -7.06
C ALA A 50 -2.11 -22.29 -7.10
N MET A 51 -2.82 -22.50 -8.19
CA MET A 51 -3.40 -23.82 -8.48
C MET A 51 -2.34 -24.68 -9.17
N VAL A 52 -2.11 -25.90 -8.65
CA VAL A 52 -1.08 -26.81 -9.15
C VAL A 52 -1.67 -28.20 -9.28
N LEU A 53 -1.50 -28.82 -10.46
CA LEU A 53 -2.00 -30.18 -10.69
C LEU A 53 -1.29 -31.19 -9.77
N PRO A 54 -2.02 -32.03 -9.00
CA PRO A 54 -1.42 -32.98 -8.05
C PRO A 54 -0.69 -34.14 -8.74
N GLN A 55 -0.98 -34.38 -10.01
CA GLN A 55 -0.33 -35.40 -10.81
C GLN A 55 -0.32 -35.04 -12.30
N VAL A 56 0.80 -35.24 -12.97
CA VAL A 56 0.94 -35.05 -14.41
C VAL A 56 1.81 -36.18 -15.00
N ASP A 57 1.37 -36.79 -16.11
CA ASP A 57 2.07 -37.88 -16.81
C ASP A 57 2.50 -39.02 -15.87
N GLY A 58 1.66 -39.34 -14.88
CA GLY A 58 1.94 -40.37 -13.88
C GLY A 58 2.93 -39.97 -12.79
N LYS A 59 3.47 -38.74 -12.83
CA LYS A 59 4.36 -38.18 -11.80
C LYS A 59 3.54 -37.45 -10.74
N ILE A 60 3.77 -37.80 -9.49
CA ILE A 60 3.07 -37.22 -8.35
C ILE A 60 3.80 -35.95 -7.90
N LEU A 61 3.04 -34.92 -7.56
CA LEU A 61 3.54 -33.69 -6.96
C LEU A 61 4.12 -33.99 -5.57
N ASP A 62 5.34 -33.51 -5.31
CA ASP A 62 6.03 -33.63 -4.03
C ASP A 62 5.92 -32.34 -3.22
N ASN A 63 6.25 -31.20 -3.85
CA ASN A 63 6.22 -29.89 -3.21
C ASN A 63 5.78 -28.78 -4.18
N VAL A 64 5.17 -27.73 -3.62
CA VAL A 64 4.97 -26.44 -4.29
C VAL A 64 5.78 -25.38 -3.53
N ILE A 65 6.65 -24.67 -4.26
CA ILE A 65 7.53 -23.66 -3.69
C ILE A 65 7.27 -22.32 -4.38
N VAL A 66 7.21 -21.24 -3.62
CA VAL A 66 7.34 -19.90 -4.17
C VAL A 66 8.76 -19.39 -3.91
N GLU A 67 9.41 -18.92 -4.95
CA GLU A 67 10.61 -18.10 -4.88
C GLU A 67 10.19 -16.65 -4.89
N TRP A 68 10.37 -15.97 -3.78
CA TRP A 68 9.99 -14.60 -3.56
C TRP A 68 11.18 -13.66 -3.72
N PHE A 69 11.13 -12.72 -4.67
CA PHE A 69 12.21 -11.78 -4.99
C PHE A 69 12.01 -10.38 -4.40
N GLY A 70 10.86 -10.10 -3.80
CA GLY A 70 10.51 -8.73 -3.42
C GLY A 70 10.32 -7.84 -4.65
N THR A 71 10.77 -6.59 -4.55
CA THR A 71 10.61 -5.57 -5.61
C THR A 71 11.71 -5.60 -6.67
N ASN A 72 12.76 -6.41 -6.50
CA ASN A 72 13.83 -6.53 -7.48
C ASN A 72 14.03 -8.00 -7.91
N GLN A 73 13.76 -8.28 -9.18
CA GLN A 73 13.89 -9.62 -9.78
C GLN A 73 15.31 -10.19 -9.74
N GLU A 74 16.34 -9.35 -9.53
CA GLU A 74 17.73 -9.76 -9.43
C GLU A 74 18.14 -10.18 -7.99
N ASN A 75 17.28 -10.01 -7.01
CA ASN A 75 17.54 -10.45 -5.64
C ASN A 75 17.72 -11.97 -5.58
N VAL A 76 18.45 -12.43 -4.57
CA VAL A 76 18.42 -13.84 -4.17
C VAL A 76 17.03 -14.12 -3.58
N PRO A 77 16.26 -15.07 -4.14
CA PRO A 77 14.89 -15.27 -3.67
C PRO A 77 14.83 -15.96 -2.32
N ASP A 78 13.82 -15.63 -1.56
CA ASP A 78 13.39 -16.45 -0.42
C ASP A 78 12.55 -17.62 -0.93
N SER A 79 12.94 -18.85 -0.59
CA SER A 79 12.25 -20.08 -0.99
C SER A 79 11.28 -20.52 0.10
N LEU A 80 9.99 -20.48 -0.20
CA LEU A 80 8.91 -20.70 0.76
C LEU A 80 7.97 -21.82 0.25
N ILE A 81 7.54 -22.71 1.15
CA ILE A 81 6.69 -23.85 0.79
C ILE A 81 5.21 -23.46 0.91
N LEU A 82 4.47 -23.61 -0.18
CA LEU A 82 3.02 -23.50 -0.22
C LEU A 82 2.38 -24.85 0.10
N LYS A 83 1.21 -24.86 0.74
CA LYS A 83 0.49 -26.07 1.14
C LYS A 83 -0.99 -25.96 0.81
N ASP A 84 -1.57 -27.11 0.50
CA ASP A 84 -3.00 -27.34 0.33
C ASP A 84 -3.48 -28.18 1.53
N GLY A 85 -3.66 -27.53 2.68
CA GLY A 85 -3.93 -28.22 3.94
C GLY A 85 -5.01 -27.56 4.80
N GLY A 86 -5.74 -26.58 4.28
CA GLY A 86 -6.80 -25.87 5.00
C GLY A 86 -6.29 -24.94 6.10
N VAL A 87 -5.01 -24.48 6.02
CA VAL A 87 -4.37 -23.62 7.03
C VAL A 87 -3.42 -22.62 6.37
N ASN A 88 -2.99 -21.58 7.12
CA ASN A 88 -2.03 -20.57 6.67
C ASN A 88 -2.44 -19.84 5.38
N GLY A 89 -3.72 -19.49 5.27
CA GLY A 89 -4.28 -18.80 4.11
C GLY A 89 -5.05 -19.70 3.17
N ASP A 90 -4.84 -21.01 3.27
CA ASP A 90 -5.67 -22.00 2.61
C ASP A 90 -7.02 -22.17 3.34
N ILE A 91 -8.13 -22.25 2.57
CA ILE A 91 -9.48 -22.32 3.12
C ILE A 91 -10.01 -23.76 3.03
N ILE A 92 -9.67 -24.49 1.96
CA ILE A 92 -10.23 -25.81 1.66
C ILE A 92 -9.07 -26.78 1.35
N ALA A 93 -8.79 -27.68 2.28
CA ALA A 93 -7.77 -28.70 2.07
C ALA A 93 -8.12 -29.65 0.91
N GLY A 94 -7.16 -29.89 0.03
CA GLY A 94 -7.28 -30.84 -1.08
C GLY A 94 -8.06 -30.30 -2.28
N ASP A 95 -8.06 -28.99 -2.50
CA ASP A 95 -8.70 -28.35 -3.66
C ASP A 95 -7.70 -27.94 -4.76
N ASP A 96 -6.46 -28.42 -4.64
CA ASP A 96 -5.32 -28.16 -5.53
C ASP A 96 -4.85 -26.68 -5.54
N ILE A 97 -5.33 -25.86 -4.60
CA ILE A 97 -4.86 -24.49 -4.40
C ILE A 97 -3.84 -24.46 -3.25
N TYR A 98 -2.59 -24.32 -3.61
CA TYR A 98 -1.47 -24.28 -2.67
C TYR A 98 -1.26 -22.84 -2.21
N THR A 99 -1.26 -22.63 -0.89
CA THR A 99 -1.17 -21.29 -0.31
C THR A 99 -0.13 -21.17 0.79
N LEU A 100 0.27 -19.92 1.04
CA LEU A 100 1.05 -19.53 2.22
C LEU A 100 0.72 -18.09 2.61
N LYS A 101 0.31 -17.90 3.88
CA LYS A 101 0.18 -16.58 4.50
C LYS A 101 1.08 -16.53 5.72
N PHE A 102 1.99 -15.55 5.78
CA PHE A 102 2.96 -15.44 6.86
C PHE A 102 3.36 -13.98 7.12
N GLN A 103 4.09 -13.75 8.23
CA GLN A 103 4.53 -12.41 8.61
C GLN A 103 5.63 -11.90 7.67
N ASN A 104 5.48 -10.69 7.18
CA ASN A 104 6.50 -9.96 6.43
C ASN A 104 7.56 -9.41 7.42
N ASP A 105 8.53 -10.23 7.79
CA ASP A 105 9.50 -9.95 8.84
C ASP A 105 10.91 -10.35 8.40
N SER A 106 11.87 -9.44 8.54
CA SER A 106 13.28 -9.66 8.15
C SER A 106 13.99 -10.77 8.94
N SER A 107 13.41 -11.24 10.04
CA SER A 107 13.88 -12.44 10.73
C SER A 107 13.47 -13.76 10.04
N ILE A 108 12.52 -13.71 9.11
CA ILE A 108 11.94 -14.85 8.40
C ILE A 108 12.38 -14.88 6.94
N ILE A 109 12.35 -13.73 6.27
CA ILE A 109 12.69 -13.56 4.85
C ILE A 109 13.67 -12.40 4.66
N SER A 110 14.45 -12.47 3.58
CA SER A 110 15.42 -11.42 3.22
C SER A 110 14.75 -10.29 2.44
N ASN A 111 13.77 -10.62 1.60
CA ASN A 111 13.07 -9.68 0.73
C ASN A 111 11.76 -9.21 1.39
N THR A 112 11.86 -8.43 2.46
CA THR A 112 10.67 -7.84 3.10
C THR A 112 10.17 -6.66 2.29
N LEU A 113 8.85 -6.45 2.29
CA LEU A 113 8.22 -5.20 1.85
C LEU A 113 8.11 -4.25 3.04
N GLY A 114 8.56 -3.02 2.84
CA GLY A 114 8.42 -1.93 3.83
C GLY A 114 7.65 -0.79 3.20
N ASP A 115 8.43 0.17 2.75
CA ASP A 115 7.95 1.38 2.05
C ASP A 115 8.08 1.23 0.53
N ASP A 116 8.02 -0.01 0.05
CA ASP A 116 8.19 -0.33 -1.35
C ASP A 116 6.90 -0.12 -2.11
N SER A 117 7.00 0.46 -3.30
CA SER A 117 5.94 0.56 -4.30
C SER A 117 6.36 -0.08 -5.62
N GLY A 118 5.43 -0.24 -6.53
CA GLY A 118 5.72 -0.75 -7.87
C GLY A 118 5.46 -2.23 -8.06
N SER A 119 6.36 -2.95 -8.74
CA SER A 119 6.16 -4.37 -9.06
C SER A 119 6.91 -5.28 -8.12
N VAL A 120 6.31 -6.42 -7.80
CA VAL A 120 6.93 -7.53 -7.08
C VAL A 120 7.00 -8.76 -7.99
N TYR A 121 7.94 -9.66 -7.71
CA TYR A 121 8.28 -10.78 -8.57
C TYR A 121 8.30 -12.09 -7.81
N ILE A 122 7.69 -13.12 -8.40
CA ILE A 122 7.70 -14.50 -7.88
C ILE A 122 7.96 -15.50 -8.99
N ASN A 123 8.52 -16.65 -8.61
CA ASN A 123 8.42 -17.89 -9.36
C ASN A 123 7.68 -18.92 -8.52
N ILE A 124 6.73 -19.61 -9.11
CA ILE A 124 6.10 -20.80 -8.53
C ILE A 124 6.80 -22.02 -9.14
N LEU A 125 7.29 -22.91 -8.28
CA LEU A 125 7.92 -24.18 -8.66
C LEU A 125 7.00 -25.33 -8.22
N ALA A 126 6.54 -26.13 -9.17
CA ALA A 126 5.87 -27.39 -8.91
C ALA A 126 6.89 -28.53 -9.05
N VAL A 127 7.26 -29.13 -7.94
CA VAL A 127 8.27 -30.19 -7.87
C VAL A 127 7.57 -31.54 -7.91
N TYR A 128 7.68 -32.24 -9.05
CA TYR A 128 7.19 -33.60 -9.23
C TYR A 128 8.36 -34.58 -9.11
N VAL A 129 8.05 -35.85 -8.96
CA VAL A 129 9.08 -36.92 -8.95
C VAL A 129 9.81 -36.93 -10.29
N GLY A 130 11.06 -36.44 -10.27
CA GLY A 130 11.96 -36.42 -11.44
C GLY A 130 11.74 -35.25 -12.41
N GLN A 131 10.93 -34.26 -12.06
CA GLN A 131 10.66 -33.09 -12.90
C GLN A 131 10.28 -31.87 -12.03
N THR A 132 10.69 -30.69 -12.45
CA THR A 132 10.24 -29.44 -11.84
C THR A 132 9.71 -28.53 -12.93
N GLU A 133 8.51 -28.00 -12.73
CA GLU A 133 7.90 -27.00 -13.58
C GLU A 133 7.91 -25.66 -12.89
N GLN A 134 8.10 -24.59 -13.68
CA GLN A 134 8.19 -23.23 -13.17
C GLN A 134 7.21 -22.32 -13.88
N ARG A 135 6.59 -21.43 -13.11
CA ARG A 135 5.82 -20.30 -13.64
C ARG A 135 6.22 -19.03 -12.94
N SER A 136 6.74 -18.07 -13.70
CA SER A 136 7.03 -16.72 -13.23
C SER A 136 5.77 -15.84 -13.28
N ALA A 137 5.63 -14.96 -12.30
CA ALA A 137 4.59 -13.94 -12.28
C ALA A 137 5.12 -12.66 -11.64
N SER A 138 4.49 -11.54 -12.00
CA SER A 138 4.71 -10.25 -11.37
C SER A 138 3.38 -9.60 -11.02
N PHE A 139 3.35 -8.87 -9.92
CA PHE A 139 2.17 -8.17 -9.43
C PHE A 139 2.55 -6.73 -9.13
N LYS A 140 1.61 -5.81 -9.28
CA LYS A 140 1.76 -4.46 -8.75
C LYS A 140 1.37 -4.47 -7.28
N ILE A 141 2.22 -3.89 -6.45
CA ILE A 141 1.81 -3.47 -5.11
C ILE A 141 0.81 -2.33 -5.34
N GLY A 142 -0.36 -2.45 -4.73
CA GLY A 142 -1.39 -1.42 -4.77
C GLY A 142 -0.98 -0.20 -3.94
N ASN A 143 -1.96 0.64 -3.59
CA ASN A 143 -1.77 1.77 -2.70
C ASN A 143 -1.06 1.38 -1.41
N ILE A 144 -0.04 2.13 -1.00
CA ILE A 144 0.65 1.95 0.27
C ILE A 144 0.07 2.95 1.28
N ILE A 145 -0.48 2.42 2.36
CA ILE A 145 -1.08 3.22 3.43
C ILE A 145 -0.04 4.18 4.02
N PRO A 146 -0.36 5.48 4.11
CA PRO A 146 0.56 6.48 4.63
C PRO A 146 0.88 6.26 6.10
N ARG A 147 1.98 6.84 6.58
CA ARG A 147 2.42 6.70 7.98
C ARG A 147 2.82 8.03 8.58
N ILE A 148 2.50 8.20 9.87
CA ILE A 148 3.04 9.29 10.68
C ILE A 148 4.37 8.81 11.27
N LEU A 149 5.46 9.48 10.89
CA LEU A 149 6.81 9.15 11.35
C LEU A 149 7.12 9.74 12.72
N SER A 150 6.69 10.99 12.95
CA SER A 150 6.92 11.71 14.19
C SER A 150 5.89 12.80 14.43
N ILE A 151 5.71 13.15 15.69
CA ILE A 151 4.92 14.29 16.15
C ILE A 151 5.86 15.23 16.91
N ALA A 152 5.79 16.53 16.59
CA ALA A 152 6.43 17.58 17.37
C ALA A 152 5.34 18.51 17.92
N SER A 153 5.21 18.51 19.24
CA SER A 153 4.22 19.30 19.98
C SER A 153 4.75 19.59 21.37
N PRO A 154 4.38 20.72 22.00
CA PRO A 154 4.65 20.94 23.42
C PRO A 154 3.95 19.90 24.30
N ASP A 155 4.67 19.30 25.26
CA ASP A 155 4.06 18.41 26.29
C ASP A 155 3.21 19.21 27.30
N THR A 156 3.52 20.50 27.47
CA THR A 156 2.81 21.40 28.38
C THR A 156 2.59 22.76 27.74
N ILE A 157 1.38 23.25 27.84
CA ILE A 157 0.97 24.57 27.38
C ILE A 157 0.38 25.35 28.54
N ILE A 158 0.91 26.55 28.77
CA ILE A 158 0.37 27.46 29.78
C ILE A 158 -0.62 28.41 29.08
N ARG A 159 -1.86 28.42 29.55
CA ARG A 159 -2.87 29.35 29.04
C ARG A 159 -2.49 30.79 29.37
N PRO A 160 -2.66 31.71 28.46
CA PRO A 160 -2.43 33.10 28.74
C PRO A 160 -3.44 33.64 29.79
N SER A 161 -3.02 34.64 30.53
CA SER A 161 -3.93 35.35 31.46
C SER A 161 -4.86 36.31 30.72
N GLY A 162 -6.10 36.45 31.24
CA GLY A 162 -7.06 37.39 30.66
C GLY A 162 -7.70 36.90 29.36
N ALA A 163 -8.27 37.84 28.59
CA ALA A 163 -8.97 37.59 27.34
C ALA A 163 -8.01 37.65 26.14
N THR A 164 -6.89 36.95 26.21
CA THR A 164 -5.87 36.90 25.16
C THR A 164 -5.74 35.47 24.62
N LEU A 165 -4.98 35.28 23.56
CA LEU A 165 -4.63 33.98 23.02
C LEU A 165 -3.11 33.86 22.85
N SER A 166 -2.61 32.61 22.91
CA SER A 166 -1.27 32.22 22.48
C SER A 166 -1.35 31.20 21.37
N LEU A 167 -0.33 31.20 20.50
CA LEU A 167 -0.23 30.24 19.40
C LEU A 167 0.90 29.24 19.69
N HIS A 168 0.60 27.96 19.53
CA HIS A 168 1.54 26.88 19.78
C HIS A 168 1.68 26.04 18.54
N LEU A 169 2.92 25.88 18.05
CA LEU A 169 3.20 25.07 16.88
C LEU A 169 3.04 23.59 17.21
N VAL A 170 2.29 22.90 16.38
CA VAL A 170 2.13 21.43 16.37
C VAL A 170 2.44 20.97 14.97
N SER A 171 3.24 19.92 14.83
CA SER A 171 3.57 19.35 13.53
C SER A 171 3.62 17.83 13.58
N ALA A 172 3.36 17.21 12.42
CA ALA A 172 3.53 15.80 12.18
C ALA A 172 4.32 15.60 10.88
N THR A 173 5.35 14.75 10.93
CA THR A 173 6.07 14.34 9.73
C THR A 173 5.43 13.06 9.21
N VAL A 174 5.09 13.06 7.93
CA VAL A 174 4.37 11.97 7.25
C VAL A 174 5.24 11.38 6.15
N PHE A 175 5.07 10.11 5.91
CA PHE A 175 5.68 9.40 4.80
C PHE A 175 4.61 8.59 4.06
N ASP A 176 4.69 8.63 2.74
CA ASP A 176 3.94 7.80 1.84
C ASP A 176 4.87 7.24 0.77
N ALA A 177 4.83 5.93 0.51
CA ALA A 177 5.68 5.29 -0.48
C ALA A 177 5.25 5.59 -1.92
N ASP A 178 3.98 5.94 -2.11
CA ASP A 178 3.44 6.38 -3.41
C ASP A 178 3.74 7.86 -3.68
N GLY A 179 4.26 8.57 -2.68
CA GLY A 179 4.71 9.95 -2.72
C GLY A 179 3.87 10.89 -1.87
N LEU A 180 4.49 12.01 -1.44
CA LEU A 180 3.78 13.02 -0.63
C LEU A 180 2.59 13.65 -1.35
N ASP A 181 2.62 13.66 -2.69
CA ASP A 181 1.49 14.13 -3.50
C ASP A 181 0.25 13.27 -3.33
N ASP A 182 0.39 12.04 -2.81
CA ASP A 182 -0.72 11.14 -2.54
C ASP A 182 -1.43 11.43 -1.22
N ILE A 183 -0.79 12.15 -0.31
CA ILE A 183 -1.41 12.59 0.94
C ILE A 183 -2.57 13.55 0.64
N LYS A 184 -3.76 13.19 1.10
CA LYS A 184 -4.98 13.98 0.98
C LYS A 184 -5.08 15.03 2.08
N TRP A 185 -4.80 14.62 3.32
CA TRP A 185 -4.74 15.51 4.48
C TRP A 185 -4.07 14.85 5.68
N VAL A 186 -3.58 15.69 6.58
CA VAL A 186 -3.05 15.32 7.90
C VAL A 186 -3.81 16.09 8.97
N GLY A 187 -4.13 15.46 10.09
CA GLY A 187 -4.85 16.13 11.18
C GLY A 187 -4.87 15.32 12.46
N PHE A 188 -5.43 15.89 13.50
CA PHE A 188 -5.63 15.22 14.77
C PHE A 188 -6.98 15.56 15.40
N THR A 189 -7.50 14.66 16.21
CA THR A 189 -8.60 14.91 17.14
C THR A 189 -8.04 15.17 18.54
N SER A 190 -8.78 15.91 19.35
CA SER A 190 -8.39 16.24 20.72
C SER A 190 -9.44 15.75 21.71
N TYR A 191 -9.03 14.92 22.64
CA TYR A 191 -9.88 14.38 23.71
C TYR A 191 -9.43 14.93 25.07
N HIS A 192 -10.33 15.56 25.81
CA HIS A 192 -10.09 16.06 27.16
C HIS A 192 -10.33 14.95 28.18
N VAL A 193 -9.27 14.48 28.82
CA VAL A 193 -9.29 13.28 29.65
C VAL A 193 -10.17 13.46 30.89
N GLU A 194 -9.97 14.54 31.67
CA GLU A 194 -10.74 14.78 32.90
C GLU A 194 -12.21 15.11 32.65
N GLY A 195 -12.53 15.64 31.47
CA GLY A 195 -13.87 15.99 31.07
C GLY A 195 -14.61 14.92 30.29
N ASP A 196 -13.95 13.79 30.00
CA ASP A 196 -14.46 12.66 29.19
C ASP A 196 -15.19 13.17 27.93
N SER A 197 -14.52 14.03 27.16
CA SER A 197 -15.16 14.69 26.03
C SER A 197 -14.21 15.03 24.88
N MET A 198 -14.71 14.79 23.66
CA MET A 198 -14.04 15.27 22.44
C MET A 198 -14.11 16.79 22.38
N MET A 199 -12.98 17.41 22.06
CA MET A 199 -12.92 18.81 21.71
C MET A 199 -13.32 19.03 20.25
N ASN A 200 -13.58 20.26 19.85
CA ASN A 200 -14.00 20.61 18.49
C ASN A 200 -15.14 19.70 17.96
N LYS A 201 -16.03 19.22 18.85
CA LYS A 201 -17.12 18.27 18.51
C LYS A 201 -16.65 16.97 17.85
N GLY A 202 -15.38 16.59 18.06
CA GLY A 202 -14.75 15.42 17.43
C GLY A 202 -14.26 15.65 15.99
N ASN A 203 -14.34 16.89 15.49
CA ASN A 203 -13.78 17.19 14.18
C ASN A 203 -12.27 17.29 14.23
N TYR A 204 -11.62 16.92 13.12
CA TYR A 204 -10.19 17.04 12.95
C TYR A 204 -9.74 18.50 12.98
N ILE A 205 -8.57 18.72 13.58
CA ILE A 205 -7.77 19.93 13.46
C ILE A 205 -6.72 19.60 12.42
N TYR A 206 -6.81 20.25 11.25
CA TYR A 206 -5.94 19.96 10.12
C TYR A 206 -4.58 20.64 10.26
N LEU A 207 -3.56 19.97 9.77
CA LEU A 207 -2.19 20.44 9.62
C LEU A 207 -1.90 20.68 8.14
N TYR A 208 -0.97 21.59 7.82
CA TYR A 208 -0.70 22.04 6.47
C TYR A 208 0.81 21.98 6.19
N ASP A 209 1.16 21.52 4.99
CA ASP A 209 2.51 21.48 4.43
C ASP A 209 2.57 22.52 3.29
N ASP A 210 2.52 23.81 3.68
CA ASP A 210 2.31 24.94 2.76
C ASP A 210 3.40 26.01 2.84
N GLY A 211 4.49 25.81 3.60
CA GLY A 211 5.55 26.78 3.79
C GLY A 211 5.06 28.09 4.43
N SER A 212 3.93 28.07 5.13
CA SER A 212 3.25 29.26 5.67
C SER A 212 2.81 30.29 4.61
N GLU A 213 2.62 29.87 3.37
CA GLU A 213 2.19 30.77 2.29
C GLU A 213 0.73 31.21 2.42
N ASN A 214 -0.10 30.41 3.12
CA ASN A 214 -1.50 30.68 3.26
C ASN A 214 -1.88 31.22 4.65
N ILE A 215 -2.75 32.22 4.68
CA ILE A 215 -3.36 32.70 5.93
C ILE A 215 -4.52 31.77 6.28
N ILE A 216 -4.37 31.02 7.38
CA ILE A 216 -5.41 30.09 7.86
C ILE A 216 -6.49 30.84 8.65
N TYR A 217 -6.09 31.79 9.49
CA TYR A 217 -7.00 32.68 10.23
C TYR A 217 -6.59 34.13 10.09
N LEU A 218 -7.56 34.98 9.80
CA LEU A 218 -7.34 36.42 9.70
C LEU A 218 -6.94 37.03 11.07
N PRO A 219 -6.08 38.07 11.08
CA PRO A 219 -5.55 38.75 9.89
C PRO A 219 -4.31 38.10 9.28
N ASP A 220 -3.52 37.29 10.03
CA ASP A 220 -2.16 36.91 9.66
C ASP A 220 -1.68 35.54 10.22
N ILE A 221 -2.59 34.72 10.75
CA ILE A 221 -2.18 33.41 11.32
C ILE A 221 -2.00 32.41 10.18
N THR A 222 -0.75 32.00 9.97
CA THR A 222 -0.36 30.94 9.02
C THR A 222 -0.22 29.60 9.75
N SER A 223 -0.01 28.52 8.98
CA SER A 223 0.24 27.18 9.52
C SER A 223 1.45 27.11 10.45
N GLY A 224 2.49 27.88 10.16
CA GLY A 224 3.78 27.81 10.83
C GLY A 224 4.70 26.77 10.22
N ASP A 225 4.29 26.15 9.14
CA ASP A 225 5.14 25.29 8.33
C ASP A 225 6.32 26.10 7.74
N ILE A 226 7.48 25.42 7.56
CA ILE A 226 8.70 26.09 7.12
C ILE A 226 8.95 25.89 5.63
N THR A 227 8.66 24.67 5.14
CA THR A 227 9.02 24.28 3.77
C THR A 227 7.88 23.50 3.14
N SER A 228 7.23 24.09 2.16
CA SER A 228 6.13 23.43 1.44
C SER A 228 6.58 22.16 0.75
N GLY A 229 5.82 21.09 0.91
CA GLY A 229 6.01 19.82 0.23
C GLY A 229 7.16 18.96 0.78
N ASP A 230 7.58 19.19 2.03
CA ASP A 230 8.65 18.40 2.66
C ASP A 230 8.12 17.21 3.51
N GLY A 231 6.79 17.05 3.60
CA GLY A 231 6.12 16.03 4.39
C GLY A 231 5.95 16.37 5.85
N THR A 232 6.30 17.60 6.26
CA THR A 232 6.09 18.10 7.63
C THR A 232 4.89 19.02 7.67
N TYR A 233 3.77 18.49 8.08
CA TYR A 233 2.50 19.20 8.20
C TYR A 233 2.43 19.93 9.54
N SER A 234 2.09 21.20 9.55
CA SER A 234 2.12 22.06 10.73
C SER A 234 0.86 22.88 10.91
N PHE A 235 0.57 23.27 12.16
CA PHE A 235 -0.43 24.25 12.48
C PHE A 235 -0.13 24.95 13.82
N LYS A 236 -0.35 26.27 13.87
CA LYS A 236 -0.28 27.08 15.09
C LYS A 236 -1.64 27.06 15.78
N ILE A 237 -1.85 26.11 16.69
CA ILE A 237 -3.10 26.02 17.43
C ILE A 237 -3.30 27.21 18.35
N PRO A 238 -4.49 27.84 18.37
CA PRO A 238 -4.80 28.90 19.30
C PRO A 238 -5.18 28.30 20.68
N VAL A 239 -4.57 28.85 21.73
CA VAL A 239 -4.92 28.55 23.12
C VAL A 239 -5.44 29.83 23.76
N PHE A 240 -6.72 29.85 24.09
CA PHE A 240 -7.41 31.00 24.63
C PHE A 240 -7.29 31.07 26.14
N GLY A 241 -7.10 32.26 26.65
CA GLY A 241 -7.00 32.53 28.08
C GLY A 241 -8.32 32.37 28.82
N SER A 242 -8.23 32.16 30.12
CA SER A 242 -9.38 31.95 31.01
C SER A 242 -10.22 33.21 31.29
N GLY A 243 -9.79 34.37 30.82
CA GLY A 243 -10.47 35.64 31.07
C GLY A 243 -11.44 36.08 29.97
N ASN A 244 -11.70 35.26 28.93
CA ASN A 244 -12.75 35.53 27.96
C ASN A 244 -14.14 35.46 28.61
N GLU A 245 -15.01 36.39 28.28
CA GLU A 245 -16.41 36.38 28.78
C GLU A 245 -17.20 35.22 28.17
N ASP A 246 -16.90 34.85 26.93
CA ASP A 246 -17.55 33.74 26.23
C ASP A 246 -16.78 32.43 26.52
N PRO A 247 -17.43 31.44 27.13
CA PRO A 247 -16.80 30.13 27.41
C PRO A 247 -16.31 29.38 26.16
N GLU A 248 -16.87 29.64 24.99
CA GLU A 248 -16.40 29.01 23.73
C GLU A 248 -14.99 29.50 23.35
N TYR A 249 -14.59 30.70 23.80
CA TYR A 249 -13.26 31.24 23.63
C TYR A 249 -12.39 31.09 24.90
N GLN A 250 -12.62 30.02 25.67
CA GLN A 250 -11.77 29.63 26.78
C GLN A 250 -11.26 28.19 26.54
N THR A 251 -9.95 28.04 26.40
CA THR A 251 -9.39 26.69 26.35
C THR A 251 -9.46 26.05 27.72
N LYS A 252 -9.99 24.84 27.83
CA LYS A 252 -10.05 24.08 29.09
C LYS A 252 -8.64 23.79 29.59
N ALA A 253 -8.48 23.72 30.92
CA ALA A 253 -7.27 23.14 31.52
C ALA A 253 -7.45 21.64 31.70
N GLY A 254 -6.35 20.91 31.79
CA GLY A 254 -6.32 19.49 32.00
C GLY A 254 -5.42 18.74 31.04
N THR A 255 -5.53 17.43 31.04
CA THR A 255 -4.81 16.54 30.15
C THR A 255 -5.61 16.32 28.87
N PHE A 256 -4.94 16.45 27.74
CA PHE A 256 -5.52 16.22 26.43
C PHE A 256 -4.77 15.09 25.75
N ARG A 257 -5.48 14.14 25.18
CA ARG A 257 -4.95 13.13 24.28
C ARG A 257 -5.26 13.55 22.85
N TRP A 258 -4.21 13.82 22.08
CA TRP A 258 -4.31 14.11 20.68
C TRP A 258 -4.02 12.86 19.87
N GLU A 259 -4.94 12.53 18.96
CA GLU A 259 -4.87 11.34 18.10
C GLU A 259 -4.70 11.78 16.66
N PHE A 260 -3.47 11.63 16.15
CA PHE A 260 -3.07 12.05 14.83
C PHE A 260 -3.31 10.94 13.82
N VAL A 261 -3.82 11.31 12.66
CA VAL A 261 -3.99 10.44 11.49
C VAL A 261 -3.70 11.22 10.22
N THR A 262 -3.33 10.52 9.17
CA THR A 262 -3.27 11.01 7.80
C THR A 262 -4.15 10.14 6.92
N GLN A 263 -4.69 10.71 5.84
CA GLN A 263 -5.46 10.02 4.82
C GLN A 263 -4.84 10.30 3.45
N ASP A 264 -4.73 9.26 2.62
CA ASP A 264 -4.32 9.35 1.23
C ASP A 264 -5.48 9.67 0.28
N LYS A 265 -5.19 9.75 -1.02
CA LYS A 265 -6.19 10.02 -2.06
C LYS A 265 -7.10 8.83 -2.38
N GLU A 266 -6.70 7.62 -2.00
CA GLU A 266 -7.48 6.39 -2.07
C GLU A 266 -8.40 6.19 -0.86
N ASP A 267 -8.49 7.19 0.03
CA ASP A 267 -9.31 7.19 1.24
C ASP A 267 -8.85 6.22 2.34
N GLU A 268 -7.60 5.73 2.29
CA GLU A 268 -7.02 4.90 3.34
C GLU A 268 -6.37 5.75 4.44
N TYR A 269 -6.40 5.23 5.68
CA TYR A 269 -5.94 5.96 6.86
C TYR A 269 -4.68 5.32 7.43
N SER A 270 -3.74 6.15 7.89
CA SER A 270 -2.62 5.69 8.71
C SER A 270 -3.09 5.04 10.02
N LEU A 271 -2.19 4.29 10.66
CA LEU A 271 -2.35 4.00 12.08
C LEU A 271 -2.36 5.30 12.87
N THR A 272 -3.17 5.33 13.94
CA THR A 272 -3.26 6.48 14.84
C THR A 272 -1.98 6.63 15.65
N ALA A 273 -1.36 7.81 15.61
CA ALA A 273 -0.26 8.19 16.48
C ALA A 273 -0.80 9.11 17.59
N THR A 274 -0.43 8.84 18.84
CA THR A 274 -0.98 9.55 20.00
C THR A 274 0.07 10.43 20.67
N HIS A 275 -0.33 11.62 21.10
CA HIS A 275 0.46 12.53 21.92
C HIS A 275 -0.38 13.11 23.06
N GLU A 276 0.18 13.16 24.27
CA GLU A 276 -0.49 13.76 25.43
C GLU A 276 0.05 15.17 25.68
N VAL A 277 -0.88 16.12 25.93
CA VAL A 277 -0.57 17.53 26.21
C VAL A 277 -1.26 17.96 27.49
N ILE A 278 -0.53 18.61 28.39
CA ILE A 278 -1.09 19.21 29.62
C ILE A 278 -1.29 20.69 29.38
N ILE A 279 -2.53 21.17 29.50
CA ILE A 279 -2.88 22.61 29.43
C ILE A 279 -3.16 23.11 30.85
N GLN A 280 -2.41 24.14 31.30
CA GLN A 280 -2.46 24.69 32.66
C GLN A 280 -2.97 26.13 32.68
#